data_39d8e3548a7eb3885c8486330c4413fc
#
_entry.id   39d8e3548a7eb3885c8486330c4413fc
#
_cell.length_a   1.000
_cell.length_b   1.000
_cell.length_c   1.000
_cell.angle_alpha   90.00
_cell.angle_beta   90.00
_cell.angle_gamma   90.00
#
_symmetry.space_group_name_H-M   'P 1'
#
loop_
_entity.id
_entity.type
_entity.pdbx_description
1 polymer ?
#
loop_
_entity_poly.entity_id
_entity_poly.type
_entity_poly.pdbx_seq_one_letter_code
_entity_poly.pdbx_strand_id
1 'polypeptide(L)'
;MVVEDTDEEAPVQGDGSAATAMLGLTGFVLLAVSELDGELEQAVETTAVEVFCRSCGVRAVPHGRRPVRVRDLPVAGRPVTLIWVKRVWRCAEPRCAAGTWTETSEHIRQRASLTERARAEACRRVGQDGHDVAAVAVEYGVGWHTIMRAVRDHGRPLVTDPARLSGVSAVGVDETAFLAATSRHHTEFVTGIVDLTGPPRLLDVVEGRSGTALADWVSARDQTWRDGIAVAALDPFRGYATALRTQLPNAVRVLDAFHVTRLGLAAVDEVRRRVQQDTQHHRGHRDDPLYRIRRLLRRAPETLSERAWARLEAGLVLGDPHGEVTQAWMAAHELRYLYRRGRDLPDARRRLHDVLARCLFSDVPELLRLARTLDAWREELLAYFTTGGVSNGPTEAINLLIKRIKRVGFGFRNFDNYRLRLLLHCGVDWHTPTATPIRGRAPRLAS
;
A
#
# COMPACT_ATOMS: atom_id res chain seq x y z
N MET A 1 -35.20 49.54 -12.37
CA MET A 1 -35.89 48.73 -11.38
C MET A 1 -36.18 47.41 -12.09
N VAL A 2 -35.24 46.52 -12.08
CA VAL A 2 -35.32 45.16 -12.69
C VAL A 2 -35.52 44.22 -11.53
N VAL A 3 -36.65 43.55 -11.50
CA VAL A 3 -37.02 42.51 -10.53
C VAL A 3 -36.35 41.24 -11.07
N GLU A 4 -35.37 40.74 -10.35
CA GLU A 4 -34.83 39.39 -10.56
C GLU A 4 -35.85 38.38 -10.00
N ASP A 5 -36.56 37.69 -10.89
CA ASP A 5 -37.29 36.47 -10.58
C ASP A 5 -36.29 35.37 -10.25
N THR A 6 -36.15 35.06 -8.98
CA THR A 6 -35.51 33.80 -8.54
C THR A 6 -36.56 32.70 -8.66
N ASP A 7 -36.52 31.94 -9.75
CA ASP A 7 -37.27 30.68 -9.90
C ASP A 7 -36.76 29.68 -8.84
N GLU A 8 -37.37 29.70 -7.68
CA GLU A 8 -37.27 28.63 -6.70
C GLU A 8 -38.10 27.45 -7.22
N GLU A 9 -37.42 26.48 -7.86
CA GLU A 9 -38.07 25.24 -8.30
C GLU A 9 -38.73 24.54 -7.10
N ALA A 10 -40.05 24.40 -7.16
CA ALA A 10 -40.83 23.69 -6.15
C ALA A 10 -40.36 22.26 -5.98
N PRO A 11 -40.24 21.74 -4.73
CA PRO A 11 -39.74 20.37 -4.50
C PRO A 11 -40.65 19.32 -5.17
N VAL A 12 -40.02 18.43 -5.95
CA VAL A 12 -40.71 17.32 -6.57
C VAL A 12 -41.18 16.33 -5.49
N GLN A 13 -42.49 16.29 -5.23
CA GLN A 13 -43.11 15.25 -4.40
C GLN A 13 -43.26 13.96 -5.22
N GLY A 14 -42.29 13.01 -5.09
CA GLY A 14 -42.40 11.66 -5.62
C GLY A 14 -43.28 10.76 -4.75
N ASP A 15 -44.00 9.80 -5.36
CA ASP A 15 -44.60 8.70 -4.60
C ASP A 15 -43.51 7.98 -3.81
N GLY A 16 -43.64 7.93 -2.49
CA GLY A 16 -42.54 7.66 -1.56
C GLY A 16 -41.87 6.31 -1.68
N SER A 17 -42.32 5.38 -2.51
CA SER A 17 -41.81 4.00 -2.61
C SER A 17 -40.56 3.85 -3.49
N ALA A 18 -40.56 4.32 -4.71
CA ALA A 18 -39.43 4.18 -5.65
C ALA A 18 -38.24 5.09 -5.25
N ALA A 19 -38.53 6.36 -4.94
CA ALA A 19 -37.49 7.30 -4.50
C ALA A 19 -36.88 6.91 -3.13
N THR A 20 -37.68 6.37 -2.22
CA THR A 20 -37.18 5.81 -0.96
C THR A 20 -36.30 4.58 -1.20
N ALA A 21 -36.65 3.70 -2.13
CA ALA A 21 -35.79 2.57 -2.51
C ALA A 21 -34.45 3.03 -3.11
N MET A 22 -34.45 4.08 -3.92
CA MET A 22 -33.22 4.68 -4.47
C MET A 22 -32.34 5.36 -3.41
N LEU A 23 -32.94 5.87 -2.33
CA LEU A 23 -32.18 6.39 -1.19
C LEU A 23 -31.29 5.31 -0.57
N GLY A 24 -31.73 4.04 -0.57
CA GLY A 24 -30.96 2.90 -0.05
C GLY A 24 -30.59 3.06 1.45
N LEU A 25 -31.41 3.74 2.26
CA LEU A 25 -31.22 3.94 3.68
C LEU A 25 -32.35 3.28 4.44
N THR A 26 -32.09 2.09 4.96
CA THR A 26 -33.10 1.27 5.67
C THR A 26 -33.67 2.03 6.87
N GLY A 27 -34.99 1.95 7.06
CA GLY A 27 -35.68 2.61 8.16
C GLY A 27 -35.90 4.11 7.99
N PHE A 28 -35.64 4.65 6.80
CA PHE A 28 -35.94 6.03 6.43
C PHE A 28 -36.89 6.10 5.23
N VAL A 29 -37.68 7.15 5.16
CA VAL A 29 -38.50 7.52 4.02
C VAL A 29 -38.04 8.88 3.51
N LEU A 30 -37.94 9.02 2.19
CA LEU A 30 -37.61 10.27 1.52
C LEU A 30 -38.89 11.12 1.40
N LEU A 31 -38.85 12.33 1.97
CA LEU A 31 -39.98 13.26 1.99
C LEU A 31 -39.92 14.24 0.80
N ALA A 32 -38.73 14.75 0.50
CA ALA A 32 -38.51 15.71 -0.59
C ALA A 32 -37.05 15.68 -1.04
N VAL A 33 -36.83 16.08 -2.29
CA VAL A 33 -35.51 16.35 -2.87
C VAL A 33 -35.53 17.74 -3.47
N SER A 34 -34.51 18.53 -3.20
CA SER A 34 -34.28 19.84 -3.81
C SER A 34 -32.82 19.98 -4.23
N GLU A 35 -32.55 20.86 -5.16
CA GLU A 35 -31.22 21.24 -5.56
C GLU A 35 -30.96 22.68 -5.16
N LEU A 36 -29.84 22.93 -4.49
CA LEU A 36 -29.43 24.26 -4.05
C LEU A 36 -27.93 24.41 -4.28
N ASP A 37 -27.50 25.40 -5.02
CA ASP A 37 -26.09 25.72 -5.30
C ASP A 37 -25.26 24.52 -5.84
N GLY A 38 -25.87 23.65 -6.64
CA GLY A 38 -25.22 22.44 -7.20
C GLY A 38 -25.11 21.27 -6.22
N GLU A 39 -25.71 21.38 -5.04
CA GLU A 39 -25.83 20.31 -4.04
C GLU A 39 -27.25 19.72 -4.03
N LEU A 40 -27.38 18.44 -3.70
CA LEU A 40 -28.68 17.80 -3.49
C LEU A 40 -29.04 17.82 -2.00
N GLU A 41 -30.19 18.35 -1.68
CA GLU A 41 -30.79 18.26 -0.36
C GLU A 41 -31.90 17.21 -0.35
N GLN A 42 -31.82 16.24 0.56
CA GLN A 42 -32.76 15.15 0.71
C GLN A 42 -33.38 15.18 2.10
N ALA A 43 -34.64 15.61 2.18
CA ALA A 43 -35.38 15.57 3.43
C ALA A 43 -35.87 14.15 3.73
N VAL A 44 -35.52 13.63 4.90
CA VAL A 44 -35.83 12.24 5.31
C VAL A 44 -36.40 12.18 6.71
N GLU A 45 -37.24 11.18 6.96
CA GLU A 45 -37.81 10.89 8.27
C GLU A 45 -37.70 9.37 8.52
N THR A 46 -37.65 8.94 9.79
CA THR A 46 -37.68 7.51 10.14
C THR A 46 -39.06 6.90 9.92
N THR A 47 -39.10 5.62 9.55
CA THR A 47 -40.37 4.90 9.34
C THR A 47 -41.04 4.42 10.63
N ALA A 48 -40.39 4.58 11.81
CA ALA A 48 -40.92 4.13 13.10
C ALA A 48 -42.22 4.83 13.44
N VAL A 49 -43.31 4.09 13.52
CA VAL A 49 -44.66 4.63 13.83
C VAL A 49 -44.95 4.61 15.32
N GLU A 50 -44.43 3.63 16.04
CA GLU A 50 -44.65 3.47 17.49
C GLU A 50 -43.31 3.46 18.22
N VAL A 51 -43.25 4.23 19.28
CA VAL A 51 -42.07 4.33 20.16
C VAL A 51 -42.50 4.21 21.60
N PHE A 52 -41.76 3.44 22.37
CA PHE A 52 -42.00 3.23 23.80
C PHE A 52 -40.89 3.88 24.62
N CYS A 53 -41.27 4.38 25.80
CA CYS A 53 -40.30 4.97 26.71
C CYS A 53 -39.31 3.91 27.23
N ARG A 54 -38.02 4.20 27.09
CA ARG A 54 -36.97 3.28 27.53
C ARG A 54 -36.88 3.12 29.06
N SER A 55 -37.47 4.05 29.83
CA SER A 55 -37.44 3.99 31.29
C SER A 55 -38.64 3.25 31.89
N CYS A 56 -39.85 3.42 31.33
CA CYS A 56 -41.07 2.86 31.92
C CYS A 56 -41.90 1.97 30.99
N GLY A 57 -41.49 1.79 29.72
CA GLY A 57 -42.17 0.96 28.73
C GLY A 57 -43.49 1.52 28.20
N VAL A 58 -43.96 2.66 28.68
CA VAL A 58 -45.21 3.28 28.21
C VAL A 58 -45.02 3.88 26.81
N ARG A 59 -46.08 3.79 25.97
CA ARG A 59 -46.07 4.34 24.62
C ARG A 59 -45.81 5.84 24.67
N ALA A 60 -44.88 6.30 23.86
CA ALA A 60 -44.52 7.72 23.75
C ALA A 60 -45.50 8.46 22.81
N VAL A 61 -45.67 9.73 23.06
CA VAL A 61 -46.44 10.63 22.18
C VAL A 61 -45.50 11.59 21.43
N PRO A 62 -45.83 11.97 20.17
CA PRO A 62 -45.06 12.96 19.44
C PRO A 62 -45.04 14.29 20.19
N HIS A 63 -43.88 14.94 20.30
CA HIS A 63 -43.71 16.23 21.00
C HIS A 63 -43.16 17.33 20.09
N GLY A 64 -42.63 16.96 18.93
CA GLY A 64 -42.09 17.91 17.97
C GLY A 64 -41.15 17.27 16.95
N ARG A 65 -40.58 18.11 16.12
CA ARG A 65 -39.58 17.73 15.12
C ARG A 65 -38.38 18.66 15.18
N ARG A 66 -37.19 18.12 14.90
CA ARG A 66 -35.95 18.88 14.88
C ARG A 66 -35.13 18.43 13.64
N PRO A 67 -34.92 19.30 12.64
CA PRO A 67 -34.07 18.98 11.50
C PRO A 67 -32.62 18.92 11.92
N VAL A 68 -31.90 17.91 11.38
CA VAL A 68 -30.46 17.75 11.54
C VAL A 68 -29.87 17.52 10.14
N ARG A 69 -28.89 18.32 9.77
CA ARG A 69 -28.19 18.24 8.48
C ARG A 69 -26.96 17.35 8.64
N VAL A 70 -26.77 16.43 7.72
CA VAL A 70 -25.62 15.52 7.67
C VAL A 70 -25.27 15.23 6.22
N ARG A 71 -24.00 15.16 5.87
CA ARG A 71 -23.54 14.77 4.53
C ARG A 71 -23.71 13.27 4.32
N ASP A 72 -24.06 12.89 3.10
CA ASP A 72 -24.22 11.52 2.67
C ASP A 72 -23.36 11.21 1.43
N LEU A 73 -23.55 10.04 0.84
CA LEU A 73 -22.88 9.62 -0.39
C LEU A 73 -23.19 10.61 -1.52
N PRO A 74 -22.18 11.11 -2.25
CA PRO A 74 -22.41 11.96 -3.42
C PRO A 74 -23.23 11.22 -4.50
N VAL A 75 -24.12 11.93 -5.16
CA VAL A 75 -24.95 11.38 -6.24
C VAL A 75 -24.66 12.13 -7.53
N ALA A 76 -24.32 11.40 -8.59
CA ALA A 76 -23.98 11.97 -9.90
C ALA A 76 -22.92 13.09 -9.84
N GLY A 77 -21.91 12.92 -8.96
CA GLY A 77 -20.82 13.88 -8.77
C GLY A 77 -21.19 15.12 -7.94
N ARG A 78 -22.39 15.19 -7.39
CA ARG A 78 -22.86 16.30 -6.54
C ARG A 78 -22.85 15.89 -5.08
N PRO A 79 -22.39 16.77 -4.16
CA PRO A 79 -22.52 16.55 -2.71
C PRO A 79 -23.99 16.39 -2.34
N VAL A 80 -24.25 15.55 -1.32
CA VAL A 80 -25.59 15.32 -0.79
C VAL A 80 -25.69 15.73 0.64
N THR A 81 -26.67 16.56 0.97
CA THR A 81 -27.06 16.88 2.35
C THR A 81 -28.36 16.16 2.68
N LEU A 82 -28.31 15.21 3.62
CA LEU A 82 -29.48 14.65 4.26
C LEU A 82 -30.00 15.62 5.33
N ILE A 83 -31.25 16.00 5.22
CA ILE A 83 -31.97 16.78 6.24
C ILE A 83 -32.86 15.79 6.99
N TRP A 84 -32.32 15.23 8.07
CA TRP A 84 -33.08 14.31 8.90
C TRP A 84 -34.04 15.07 9.80
N VAL A 85 -35.35 14.97 9.53
CA VAL A 85 -36.42 15.53 10.32
C VAL A 85 -36.66 14.67 11.55
N LYS A 86 -35.78 14.78 12.56
CA LYS A 86 -35.83 13.97 13.78
C LYS A 86 -37.09 14.24 14.57
N ARG A 87 -37.73 13.15 14.97
CA ARG A 87 -38.88 13.25 15.90
C ARG A 87 -38.41 13.44 17.34
N VAL A 88 -39.11 14.29 18.05
CA VAL A 88 -39.01 14.44 19.52
C VAL A 88 -40.20 13.74 20.15
N TRP A 89 -39.92 12.87 21.08
CA TRP A 89 -40.92 12.09 21.79
C TRP A 89 -41.06 12.53 23.22
N ARG A 90 -42.24 12.37 23.80
CA ARG A 90 -42.52 12.59 25.21
C ARG A 90 -43.13 11.32 25.80
N CYS A 91 -42.72 10.95 27.01
CA CYS A 91 -43.37 9.88 27.76
C CYS A 91 -44.81 10.28 28.09
N ALA A 92 -45.74 9.38 27.83
CA ALA A 92 -47.14 9.61 28.18
C ALA A 92 -47.42 9.44 29.72
N GLU A 93 -46.49 8.79 30.45
CA GLU A 93 -46.56 8.67 31.89
C GLU A 93 -46.03 9.96 32.59
N PRO A 94 -46.92 10.75 33.25
CA PRO A 94 -46.49 12.04 33.83
C PRO A 94 -45.45 11.90 34.94
N ARG A 95 -45.39 10.78 35.63
CA ARG A 95 -44.44 10.52 36.73
C ARG A 95 -43.12 9.92 36.25
N CYS A 96 -42.96 9.70 34.95
CA CYS A 96 -41.73 9.11 34.41
C CYS A 96 -40.62 10.18 34.32
N ALA A 97 -39.46 9.87 34.88
CA ALA A 97 -38.31 10.78 34.88
C ALA A 97 -37.70 11.01 33.47
N ALA A 98 -38.08 10.19 32.48
CA ALA A 98 -37.51 10.32 31.11
C ALA A 98 -37.92 11.60 30.40
N GLY A 99 -39.11 12.18 30.74
CA GLY A 99 -39.61 13.44 30.14
C GLY A 99 -39.68 13.35 28.61
N THR A 100 -38.81 14.07 27.94
CA THR A 100 -38.69 14.09 26.46
C THR A 100 -37.35 13.58 25.99
N TRP A 101 -37.34 12.97 24.79
CA TRP A 101 -36.10 12.57 24.12
C TRP A 101 -36.21 12.66 22.60
N THR A 102 -35.08 12.74 21.92
CA THR A 102 -35.01 12.75 20.47
C THR A 102 -34.66 11.34 19.97
N GLU A 103 -35.26 10.91 18.88
CA GLU A 103 -34.91 9.64 18.26
C GLU A 103 -33.42 9.52 17.90
N THR A 104 -32.93 8.28 17.83
CA THR A 104 -31.58 7.92 17.46
C THR A 104 -31.62 6.97 16.28
N SER A 105 -30.57 6.95 15.49
CA SER A 105 -30.39 6.00 14.38
C SER A 105 -28.97 5.48 14.37
N GLU A 106 -28.78 4.22 13.99
CA GLU A 106 -27.47 3.62 13.74
C GLU A 106 -26.80 4.21 12.48
N HIS A 107 -27.59 4.68 11.53
CA HIS A 107 -27.09 5.28 10.29
C HIS A 107 -26.52 6.68 10.47
N ILE A 108 -26.91 7.39 11.52
CA ILE A 108 -26.49 8.76 11.78
C ILE A 108 -26.16 8.93 13.27
N ARG A 109 -24.89 8.91 13.60
CA ARG A 109 -24.42 9.12 14.98
C ARG A 109 -24.79 10.52 15.48
N GLN A 110 -24.90 10.64 16.78
CA GLN A 110 -25.13 11.94 17.40
C GLN A 110 -23.99 12.92 17.04
N ARG A 111 -24.35 14.11 16.57
CA ARG A 111 -23.41 15.18 16.13
C ARG A 111 -22.48 14.76 14.99
N ALA A 112 -22.81 13.74 14.21
CA ALA A 112 -22.02 13.35 13.05
C ALA A 112 -22.17 14.36 11.91
N SER A 113 -21.08 14.59 11.20
CA SER A 113 -21.05 15.38 9.96
C SER A 113 -21.32 14.52 8.71
N LEU A 114 -21.20 13.21 8.83
CA LEU A 114 -21.39 12.21 7.77
C LEU A 114 -22.28 11.08 8.27
N THR A 115 -23.10 10.49 7.39
CA THR A 115 -23.78 9.21 7.64
C THR A 115 -22.76 8.08 7.80
N GLU A 116 -23.14 6.96 8.44
CA GLU A 116 -22.22 5.84 8.62
C GLU A 116 -21.81 5.21 7.30
N ARG A 117 -22.75 5.09 6.32
CA ARG A 117 -22.41 4.60 4.97
C ARG A 117 -21.44 5.52 4.23
N ALA A 118 -21.60 6.85 4.36
CA ALA A 118 -20.66 7.81 3.77
C ALA A 118 -19.27 7.73 4.43
N ARG A 119 -19.21 7.46 5.72
CA ARG A 119 -17.96 7.23 6.46
C ARG A 119 -17.26 5.96 6.01
N ALA A 120 -18.01 4.85 5.88
CA ALA A 120 -17.48 3.57 5.41
C ALA A 120 -16.96 3.69 3.98
N GLU A 121 -17.72 4.33 3.08
CA GLU A 121 -17.30 4.53 1.69
C GLU A 121 -16.10 5.48 1.58
N ALA A 122 -16.03 6.55 2.37
CA ALA A 122 -14.84 7.41 2.42
C ALA A 122 -13.60 6.61 2.86
N CYS A 123 -13.74 5.71 3.84
CA CYS A 123 -12.66 4.81 4.22
C CYS A 123 -12.26 3.87 3.07
N ARG A 124 -13.21 3.29 2.36
CA ARG A 124 -12.95 2.43 1.20
C ARG A 124 -12.21 3.18 0.10
N ARG A 125 -12.66 4.37 -0.27
CA ARG A 125 -12.05 5.19 -1.33
C ARG A 125 -10.62 5.60 -0.99
N VAL A 126 -10.37 6.03 0.24
CA VAL A 126 -9.02 6.40 0.69
C VAL A 126 -8.13 5.17 0.87
N GLY A 127 -8.67 4.09 1.40
CA GLY A 127 -7.95 2.84 1.68
C GLY A 127 -7.77 1.98 0.43
N GLN A 128 -8.85 1.40 -0.08
CA GLN A 128 -8.83 0.47 -1.21
C GLN A 128 -8.39 1.14 -2.50
N ASP A 129 -9.05 2.24 -2.89
CA ASP A 129 -8.79 2.92 -4.17
C ASP A 129 -7.53 3.80 -4.11
N GLY A 130 -7.05 4.11 -2.89
CA GLY A 130 -5.85 4.92 -2.67
C GLY A 130 -6.04 6.41 -2.97
N HIS A 131 -7.29 6.92 -2.95
CA HIS A 131 -7.58 8.34 -3.18
C HIS A 131 -6.94 9.25 -2.13
N ASP A 132 -6.64 10.49 -2.55
CA ASP A 132 -6.22 11.53 -1.61
C ASP A 132 -7.37 11.95 -0.68
N VAL A 133 -7.05 12.15 0.60
CA VAL A 133 -8.04 12.53 1.62
C VAL A 133 -8.67 13.89 1.35
N ALA A 134 -7.88 14.85 0.82
CA ALA A 134 -8.39 16.18 0.51
C ALA A 134 -9.37 16.14 -0.68
N ALA A 135 -9.08 15.35 -1.71
CA ALA A 135 -9.97 15.18 -2.85
C ALA A 135 -11.31 14.56 -2.42
N VAL A 136 -11.27 13.50 -1.59
CA VAL A 136 -12.50 12.91 -1.02
C VAL A 136 -13.24 13.92 -0.13
N ALA A 137 -12.53 14.73 0.65
CA ALA A 137 -13.15 15.75 1.49
C ALA A 137 -13.93 16.81 0.68
N VAL A 138 -13.36 17.26 -0.44
CA VAL A 138 -14.02 18.19 -1.37
C VAL A 138 -15.30 17.56 -1.94
N GLU A 139 -15.21 16.33 -2.42
CA GLU A 139 -16.34 15.62 -3.02
C GLU A 139 -17.51 15.41 -2.05
N TYR A 140 -17.22 15.21 -0.76
CA TYR A 140 -18.25 15.07 0.28
C TYR A 140 -18.68 16.41 0.90
N GLY A 141 -18.07 17.54 0.49
CA GLY A 141 -18.35 18.85 1.06
C GLY A 141 -18.00 18.95 2.55
N VAL A 142 -16.90 18.31 2.99
CA VAL A 142 -16.45 18.30 4.40
C VAL A 142 -14.96 18.60 4.52
N GLY A 143 -14.49 18.86 5.74
CA GLY A 143 -13.07 19.09 5.99
C GLY A 143 -12.24 17.80 5.99
N TRP A 144 -10.94 17.92 5.67
CA TRP A 144 -9.95 16.84 5.66
C TRP A 144 -9.98 15.98 6.94
N HIS A 145 -10.07 16.63 8.10
CA HIS A 145 -10.13 15.94 9.39
C HIS A 145 -11.36 15.04 9.56
N THR A 146 -12.49 15.41 8.95
CA THR A 146 -13.73 14.61 8.99
C THR A 146 -13.53 13.31 8.23
N ILE A 147 -12.97 13.35 7.01
CA ILE A 147 -12.66 12.18 6.23
C ILE A 147 -11.58 11.33 6.93
N MET A 148 -10.48 11.94 7.39
CA MET A 148 -9.43 11.18 8.06
C MET A 148 -9.91 10.52 9.37
N ARG A 149 -10.86 11.11 10.07
CA ARG A 149 -11.53 10.47 11.23
C ARG A 149 -12.34 9.25 10.77
N ALA A 150 -13.10 9.37 9.69
CA ALA A 150 -13.84 8.24 9.12
C ALA A 150 -12.90 7.10 8.72
N VAL A 151 -11.78 7.43 8.05
CA VAL A 151 -10.73 6.44 7.69
C VAL A 151 -10.15 5.75 8.91
N ARG A 152 -9.90 6.47 10.00
CA ARG A 152 -9.39 5.86 11.24
C ARG A 152 -10.44 4.97 11.91
N ASP A 153 -11.68 5.43 12.01
CA ASP A 153 -12.74 4.72 12.74
C ASP A 153 -13.13 3.43 12.04
N HIS A 154 -13.24 3.43 10.71
CA HIS A 154 -13.59 2.24 9.92
C HIS A 154 -12.36 1.42 9.51
N GLY A 155 -11.21 2.05 9.33
CA GLY A 155 -10.01 1.37 8.85
C GLY A 155 -9.20 0.67 9.94
N ARG A 156 -9.15 1.23 11.16
CA ARG A 156 -8.40 0.59 12.26
C ARG A 156 -8.85 -0.84 12.54
N PRO A 157 -10.14 -1.15 12.68
CA PRO A 157 -10.58 -2.54 12.87
C PRO A 157 -10.08 -3.47 11.77
N LEU A 158 -10.10 -3.04 10.51
CA LEU A 158 -9.64 -3.84 9.38
C LEU A 158 -8.14 -4.15 9.44
N VAL A 159 -7.32 -3.16 9.81
CA VAL A 159 -5.85 -3.35 9.85
C VAL A 159 -5.36 -4.04 11.13
N THR A 160 -6.16 -4.03 12.20
CA THR A 160 -5.82 -4.70 13.46
C THR A 160 -6.43 -6.08 13.58
N ASP A 161 -7.19 -6.53 12.59
CA ASP A 161 -7.77 -7.89 12.59
C ASP A 161 -6.67 -8.95 12.61
N PRO A 162 -6.60 -9.81 13.63
CA PRO A 162 -5.62 -10.88 13.72
C PRO A 162 -5.67 -11.85 12.53
N ALA A 163 -6.84 -12.03 11.91
CA ALA A 163 -7.01 -12.89 10.74
C ALA A 163 -6.09 -12.51 9.57
N ARG A 164 -5.65 -11.26 9.50
CA ARG A 164 -4.66 -10.80 8.50
C ARG A 164 -3.31 -11.51 8.60
N LEU A 165 -2.97 -12.04 9.76
CA LEU A 165 -1.70 -12.74 10.00
C LEU A 165 -1.85 -14.27 9.90
N SER A 166 -3.06 -14.80 9.73
CA SER A 166 -3.29 -16.22 9.63
C SER A 166 -2.82 -16.80 8.29
N GLY A 167 -2.30 -18.03 8.34
CA GLY A 167 -1.88 -18.78 7.14
C GLY A 167 -0.58 -18.28 6.49
N VAL A 168 0.14 -17.32 7.09
CA VAL A 168 1.42 -16.83 6.58
C VAL A 168 2.50 -17.88 6.83
N SER A 169 3.18 -18.32 5.78
CA SER A 169 4.29 -19.28 5.84
C SER A 169 5.57 -18.76 5.20
N ALA A 170 5.50 -17.65 4.47
CA ALA A 170 6.65 -17.01 3.84
C ALA A 170 6.56 -15.49 3.99
N VAL A 171 7.65 -14.85 4.37
CA VAL A 171 7.72 -13.39 4.57
C VAL A 171 8.84 -12.77 3.74
N GLY A 172 8.60 -11.55 3.25
CA GLY A 172 9.60 -10.69 2.63
C GLY A 172 9.84 -9.45 3.47
N VAL A 173 11.08 -9.01 3.55
CA VAL A 173 11.48 -7.83 4.32
C VAL A 173 12.29 -6.89 3.46
N ASP A 174 11.91 -5.61 3.45
CA ASP A 174 12.64 -4.56 2.74
C ASP A 174 12.44 -3.20 3.42
N GLU A 175 13.33 -2.24 3.10
CA GLU A 175 13.22 -0.88 3.60
C GLU A 175 12.67 0.10 2.56
N THR A 176 11.92 1.07 3.04
CA THR A 176 11.42 2.19 2.21
C THR A 176 11.63 3.52 2.94
N ALA A 177 12.04 4.57 2.21
CA ALA A 177 12.17 5.90 2.78
C ALA A 177 10.80 6.47 3.15
N PHE A 178 10.60 6.78 4.45
CA PHE A 178 9.41 7.45 4.97
C PHE A 178 9.52 8.97 4.78
N LEU A 179 10.56 9.60 5.34
CA LEU A 179 10.84 11.02 5.14
C LEU A 179 12.15 11.20 4.40
N ALA A 180 12.17 12.09 3.42
CA ALA A 180 13.39 12.47 2.72
C ALA A 180 14.27 13.35 3.61
N ALA A 181 15.59 13.26 3.42
CA ALA A 181 16.53 14.15 4.11
C ALA A 181 16.21 15.62 3.81
N THR A 182 16.40 16.45 4.80
CA THR A 182 16.37 17.91 4.72
C THR A 182 17.65 18.49 5.32
N SER A 183 17.78 19.81 5.35
CA SER A 183 18.89 20.44 6.08
C SER A 183 18.87 20.19 7.59
N ARG A 184 17.77 19.69 8.14
CA ARG A 184 17.54 19.52 9.59
C ARG A 184 17.47 18.06 10.05
N HIS A 185 17.23 17.09 9.16
CA HIS A 185 17.14 15.67 9.51
C HIS A 185 17.61 14.79 8.35
N HIS A 186 18.11 13.62 8.68
CA HIS A 186 18.46 12.57 7.72
C HIS A 186 17.22 11.91 7.16
N THR A 187 17.40 11.10 6.10
CA THR A 187 16.32 10.24 5.58
C THR A 187 15.87 9.28 6.67
N GLU A 188 14.59 9.32 6.99
CA GLU A 188 13.95 8.34 7.85
C GLU A 188 13.43 7.18 7.00
N PHE A 189 13.66 5.97 7.48
CA PHE A 189 13.25 4.75 6.81
C PHE A 189 12.20 4.00 7.64
N VAL A 190 11.47 3.15 6.96
CA VAL A 190 10.58 2.16 7.55
C VAL A 190 10.91 0.79 6.99
N THR A 191 10.70 -0.24 7.79
CA THR A 191 10.81 -1.64 7.38
C THR A 191 9.41 -2.15 7.04
N GLY A 192 9.21 -2.59 5.81
CA GLY A 192 8.01 -3.29 5.34
C GLY A 192 8.15 -4.79 5.54
N ILE A 193 7.10 -5.42 6.05
CA ILE A 193 6.99 -6.88 6.19
C ILE A 193 5.83 -7.32 5.29
N VAL A 194 6.12 -8.21 4.36
CA VAL A 194 5.19 -8.64 3.29
C VAL A 194 4.96 -10.14 3.38
N ASP A 195 3.71 -10.56 3.22
CA ASP A 195 3.34 -11.96 3.03
C ASP A 195 3.69 -12.40 1.61
N LEU A 196 4.46 -13.47 1.50
CA LEU A 196 4.86 -14.10 0.24
C LEU A 196 4.21 -15.47 0.02
N THR A 197 3.30 -15.89 0.89
CA THR A 197 2.66 -17.22 0.83
C THR A 197 1.76 -17.38 -0.38
N GLY A 198 1.08 -16.30 -0.78
CA GLY A 198 0.15 -16.25 -1.90
C GLY A 198 0.29 -14.94 -2.67
N PRO A 199 -0.82 -14.33 -3.12
CA PRO A 199 -0.77 -12.97 -3.63
C PRO A 199 -0.13 -12.04 -2.60
N PRO A 200 0.89 -11.24 -3.00
CA PRO A 200 1.64 -10.44 -2.05
C PRO A 200 0.76 -9.40 -1.36
N ARG A 201 0.88 -9.31 -0.03
CA ARG A 201 0.17 -8.31 0.77
C ARG A 201 1.04 -7.78 1.90
N LEU A 202 0.86 -6.54 2.26
CA LEU A 202 1.59 -5.90 3.34
C LEU A 202 1.07 -6.38 4.69
N LEU A 203 1.90 -7.06 5.46
CA LEU A 203 1.56 -7.46 6.83
C LEU A 203 1.67 -6.27 7.78
N ASP A 204 2.78 -5.54 7.69
CA ASP A 204 3.00 -4.34 8.48
C ASP A 204 4.11 -3.44 7.93
N VAL A 205 4.18 -2.22 8.49
CA VAL A 205 5.27 -1.28 8.34
C VAL A 205 5.69 -0.79 9.71
N VAL A 206 6.97 -0.88 10.03
CA VAL A 206 7.55 -0.43 11.31
C VAL A 206 8.59 0.66 11.09
N GLU A 207 8.74 1.55 12.06
CA GLU A 207 9.71 2.65 11.99
C GLU A 207 11.14 2.13 12.06
N GLY A 208 12.01 2.76 11.28
CA GLY A 208 13.42 2.41 11.20
C GLY A 208 13.75 1.34 10.16
N ARG A 209 15.05 1.14 9.93
CA ARG A 209 15.63 0.10 9.07
C ARG A 209 16.67 -0.73 9.83
N SER A 210 16.40 -1.06 11.08
CA SER A 210 17.32 -1.82 11.93
C SER A 210 16.87 -3.27 12.11
N GLY A 211 17.80 -4.15 12.40
CA GLY A 211 17.47 -5.51 12.81
C GLY A 211 16.61 -5.54 14.07
N THR A 212 16.78 -4.58 14.98
CA THR A 212 15.97 -4.46 16.21
C THR A 212 14.50 -4.19 15.88
N ALA A 213 14.20 -3.23 14.99
CA ALA A 213 12.82 -2.94 14.61
C ALA A 213 12.10 -4.17 14.04
N LEU A 214 12.79 -4.96 13.21
CA LEU A 214 12.26 -6.21 12.71
C LEU A 214 12.12 -7.27 13.81
N ALA A 215 13.13 -7.40 14.67
CA ALA A 215 13.11 -8.38 15.77
C ALA A 215 11.96 -8.10 16.74
N ASP A 216 11.75 -6.86 17.12
CA ASP A 216 10.65 -6.43 18.00
C ASP A 216 9.28 -6.75 17.38
N TRP A 217 9.13 -6.48 16.09
CA TRP A 217 7.88 -6.80 15.40
C TRP A 217 7.63 -8.31 15.36
N VAL A 218 8.63 -9.13 15.03
CA VAL A 218 8.50 -10.60 14.97
C VAL A 218 8.26 -11.18 16.36
N SER A 219 8.98 -10.72 17.38
CA SER A 219 8.85 -11.22 18.77
C SER A 219 7.47 -10.95 19.38
N ALA A 220 6.77 -9.91 18.89
CA ALA A 220 5.39 -9.62 19.28
C ALA A 220 4.36 -10.59 18.66
N ARG A 221 4.77 -11.51 17.79
CA ARG A 221 3.90 -12.59 17.27
C ARG A 221 3.95 -13.80 18.21
N ASP A 222 2.84 -14.55 18.26
CA ASP A 222 2.83 -15.77 19.04
C ASP A 222 3.81 -16.82 18.49
N GLN A 223 4.15 -17.81 19.31
CA GLN A 223 5.13 -18.83 18.94
C GLN A 223 4.65 -19.65 17.75
N THR A 224 3.35 -19.98 17.70
CA THR A 224 2.75 -20.78 16.62
C THR A 224 2.92 -20.08 15.27
N TRP A 225 2.69 -18.76 15.23
CA TRP A 225 2.92 -17.96 14.02
C TRP A 225 4.39 -17.99 13.60
N ARG A 226 5.30 -17.78 14.55
CA ARG A 226 6.75 -17.78 14.28
C ARG A 226 7.24 -19.14 13.77
N ASP A 227 6.77 -20.23 14.37
CA ASP A 227 7.13 -21.58 13.96
C ASP A 227 6.51 -21.97 12.60
N GLY A 228 5.41 -21.33 12.21
CA GLY A 228 4.76 -21.52 10.92
C GLY A 228 5.48 -20.87 9.75
N ILE A 229 6.43 -19.95 9.99
CA ILE A 229 7.20 -19.30 8.91
C ILE A 229 8.29 -20.24 8.40
N ALA A 230 8.10 -20.76 7.20
CA ALA A 230 9.07 -21.67 6.55
C ALA A 230 10.15 -20.92 5.77
N VAL A 231 9.84 -19.74 5.21
CA VAL A 231 10.78 -18.98 4.36
C VAL A 231 10.76 -17.49 4.71
N ALA A 232 11.94 -16.87 4.74
CA ALA A 232 12.10 -15.43 4.91
C ALA A 232 13.03 -14.85 3.83
N ALA A 233 12.47 -14.07 2.89
CA ALA A 233 13.23 -13.37 1.86
C ALA A 233 13.70 -12.00 2.35
N LEU A 234 14.95 -11.65 2.02
CA LEU A 234 15.56 -10.40 2.47
C LEU A 234 16.59 -9.86 1.47
N ASP A 235 16.87 -8.58 1.59
CA ASP A 235 18.01 -7.94 0.94
C ASP A 235 19.32 -8.22 1.71
N PRO A 236 20.49 -8.03 1.11
CA PRO A 236 21.78 -8.32 1.74
C PRO A 236 22.11 -7.33 2.88
N PHE A 237 21.24 -7.27 3.89
CA PHE A 237 21.41 -6.46 5.09
C PHE A 237 21.57 -7.35 6.34
N ARG A 238 22.74 -7.27 6.97
CA ARG A 238 23.09 -8.12 8.12
C ARG A 238 22.15 -7.97 9.32
N GLY A 239 21.61 -6.78 9.54
CA GLY A 239 20.67 -6.53 10.63
C GLY A 239 19.42 -7.41 10.50
N TYR A 240 18.81 -7.47 9.31
CA TYR A 240 17.65 -8.32 9.07
C TYR A 240 17.99 -9.80 9.15
N ALA A 241 19.12 -10.22 8.58
CA ALA A 241 19.55 -11.62 8.68
C ALA A 241 19.72 -12.09 10.12
N THR A 242 20.30 -11.26 10.99
CA THR A 242 20.46 -11.57 12.40
C THR A 242 19.11 -11.64 13.11
N ALA A 243 18.23 -10.65 12.88
CA ALA A 243 16.90 -10.64 13.46
C ALA A 243 16.08 -11.89 13.06
N LEU A 244 16.06 -12.23 11.77
CA LEU A 244 15.35 -13.41 11.26
C LEU A 244 15.95 -14.71 11.81
N ARG A 245 17.28 -14.82 11.89
CA ARG A 245 17.93 -16.00 12.47
C ARG A 245 17.55 -16.22 13.92
N THR A 246 17.44 -15.15 14.68
CA THR A 246 17.14 -15.23 16.12
C THR A 246 15.63 -15.46 16.37
N GLN A 247 14.78 -14.77 15.62
CA GLN A 247 13.32 -14.76 15.88
C GLN A 247 12.57 -15.84 15.11
N LEU A 248 13.09 -16.28 13.96
CA LEU A 248 12.52 -17.31 13.09
C LEU A 248 13.58 -18.39 12.81
N PRO A 249 14.02 -19.16 13.83
CA PRO A 249 15.13 -20.10 13.69
C PRO A 249 14.84 -21.23 12.68
N ASN A 250 13.58 -21.58 12.50
CA ASN A 250 13.13 -22.65 11.58
C ASN A 250 13.00 -22.16 10.12
N ALA A 251 12.96 -20.85 9.89
CA ALA A 251 12.77 -20.30 8.55
C ALA A 251 14.06 -20.37 7.71
N VAL A 252 13.92 -20.85 6.50
CA VAL A 252 14.99 -20.76 5.48
C VAL A 252 15.09 -19.30 5.02
N ARG A 253 16.24 -18.68 5.25
CA ARG A 253 16.51 -17.32 4.78
C ARG A 253 16.96 -17.35 3.33
N VAL A 254 16.33 -16.54 2.48
CA VAL A 254 16.62 -16.45 1.05
C VAL A 254 17.07 -15.04 0.70
N LEU A 255 18.25 -14.94 0.11
CA LEU A 255 18.74 -13.66 -0.39
C LEU A 255 18.13 -13.37 -1.76
N ASP A 256 17.61 -12.14 -1.93
CA ASP A 256 16.99 -11.77 -3.19
C ASP A 256 17.94 -11.79 -4.38
N ALA A 257 17.57 -12.55 -5.43
CA ALA A 257 18.36 -12.74 -6.63
C ALA A 257 18.66 -11.44 -7.39
N PHE A 258 17.71 -10.49 -7.39
CA PHE A 258 17.88 -9.17 -8.02
C PHE A 258 18.98 -8.38 -7.30
N HIS A 259 18.94 -8.35 -5.98
CA HIS A 259 19.93 -7.63 -5.16
C HIS A 259 21.32 -8.27 -5.26
N VAL A 260 21.41 -9.59 -5.32
CA VAL A 260 22.69 -10.29 -5.57
C VAL A 260 23.27 -9.89 -6.94
N THR A 261 22.45 -9.91 -7.99
CA THR A 261 22.90 -9.49 -9.33
C THR A 261 23.32 -8.01 -9.34
N ARG A 262 22.64 -7.18 -8.60
CA ARG A 262 22.96 -5.74 -8.44
C ARG A 262 24.32 -5.53 -7.77
N LEU A 263 24.73 -6.38 -6.83
CA LEU A 263 26.09 -6.34 -6.23
C LEU A 263 27.18 -6.52 -7.31
N GLY A 264 27.01 -7.49 -8.20
CA GLY A 264 27.92 -7.69 -9.32
C GLY A 264 28.00 -6.46 -10.24
N LEU A 265 26.85 -5.91 -10.64
CA LEU A 265 26.79 -4.72 -11.50
C LEU A 265 27.35 -3.45 -10.81
N ALA A 266 27.24 -3.36 -9.49
CA ALA A 266 27.86 -2.28 -8.72
C ALA A 266 29.38 -2.39 -8.74
N ALA A 267 29.92 -3.61 -8.57
CA ALA A 267 31.37 -3.86 -8.70
C ALA A 267 31.90 -3.45 -10.08
N VAL A 268 31.18 -3.77 -11.18
CA VAL A 268 31.56 -3.31 -12.54
C VAL A 268 31.66 -1.77 -12.59
N ASP A 269 30.71 -1.06 -12.01
CA ASP A 269 30.74 0.41 -12.04
C ASP A 269 31.83 1.01 -11.13
N GLU A 270 32.15 0.36 -10.02
CA GLU A 270 33.27 0.73 -9.15
C GLU A 270 34.62 0.56 -9.87
N VAL A 271 34.87 -0.64 -10.45
CA VAL A 271 36.07 -0.94 -11.23
C VAL A 271 36.22 0.06 -12.39
N ARG A 272 35.14 0.28 -13.16
CA ARG A 272 35.14 1.24 -14.26
C ARG A 272 35.56 2.64 -13.80
N ARG A 273 35.03 3.12 -12.67
CA ARG A 273 35.38 4.46 -12.14
C ARG A 273 36.82 4.52 -11.66
N ARG A 274 37.32 3.47 -11.03
CA ARG A 274 38.71 3.40 -10.58
C ARG A 274 39.65 3.39 -11.80
N VAL A 275 39.44 2.51 -12.75
CA VAL A 275 40.26 2.43 -13.99
C VAL A 275 40.31 3.78 -14.71
N GLN A 276 39.17 4.49 -14.82
CA GLN A 276 39.15 5.84 -15.41
C GLN A 276 39.91 6.87 -14.55
N GLN A 277 39.84 6.76 -13.22
CA GLN A 277 40.60 7.62 -12.35
C GLN A 277 42.11 7.39 -12.48
N ASP A 278 42.53 6.11 -12.59
CA ASP A 278 43.93 5.70 -12.68
C ASP A 278 44.53 6.05 -14.06
N THR A 279 43.75 5.91 -15.13
CA THR A 279 44.24 6.12 -16.49
C THR A 279 44.05 7.53 -17.03
N GLN A 280 43.01 8.26 -16.53
CA GLN A 280 42.59 9.55 -17.07
C GLN A 280 42.49 10.65 -16.01
N HIS A 281 42.79 10.35 -14.76
CA HIS A 281 42.76 11.26 -13.60
C HIS A 281 41.37 11.85 -13.27
N HIS A 282 40.29 11.22 -13.78
CA HIS A 282 38.90 11.59 -13.47
C HIS A 282 37.97 10.35 -13.55
N ARG A 283 36.76 10.45 -12.96
CA ARG A 283 35.80 9.36 -12.87
C ARG A 283 34.94 9.15 -14.13
N GLY A 284 35.22 9.87 -15.19
CA GLY A 284 34.58 9.73 -16.49
C GLY A 284 33.91 10.97 -17.02
N HIS A 285 34.29 11.34 -18.24
CA HIS A 285 33.71 12.42 -19.04
C HIS A 285 32.96 11.82 -20.25
N ARG A 286 32.18 12.67 -20.93
CA ARG A 286 31.29 12.24 -22.02
C ARG A 286 32.03 11.51 -23.15
N ASP A 287 33.27 11.87 -23.41
CA ASP A 287 34.02 11.36 -24.56
C ASP A 287 34.90 10.15 -24.22
N ASP A 288 35.03 9.78 -22.94
CA ASP A 288 35.83 8.63 -22.53
C ASP A 288 35.23 7.31 -23.01
N PRO A 289 36.06 6.37 -23.51
CA PRO A 289 35.59 5.09 -24.01
C PRO A 289 34.73 4.32 -23.02
N LEU A 290 35.19 4.14 -21.77
CA LEU A 290 34.45 3.42 -20.71
C LEU A 290 33.19 4.16 -20.25
N TYR A 291 33.20 5.49 -20.20
CA TYR A 291 32.03 6.27 -19.83
C TYR A 291 30.91 6.16 -20.87
N ARG A 292 31.26 6.14 -22.16
CA ARG A 292 30.31 5.99 -23.28
C ARG A 292 29.59 4.66 -23.25
N ILE A 293 30.24 3.57 -22.75
CA ILE A 293 29.66 2.23 -22.66
C ILE A 293 29.06 1.91 -21.29
N ARG A 294 29.09 2.78 -20.29
CA ARG A 294 28.64 2.53 -18.91
C ARG A 294 27.23 1.97 -18.79
N ARG A 295 26.33 2.31 -19.72
CA ARG A 295 24.98 1.76 -19.77
C ARG A 295 24.93 0.37 -20.40
N LEU A 296 25.83 0.10 -21.37
CA LEU A 296 25.94 -1.21 -22.00
C LEU A 296 26.51 -2.26 -21.05
N LEU A 297 27.49 -1.88 -20.22
CA LEU A 297 28.06 -2.76 -19.20
C LEU A 297 27.00 -3.30 -18.22
N ARG A 298 25.90 -2.58 -18.01
CA ARG A 298 24.79 -2.98 -17.11
C ARG A 298 23.69 -3.78 -17.80
N ARG A 299 23.68 -3.81 -19.12
CA ARG A 299 22.68 -4.55 -19.89
C ARG A 299 23.04 -6.03 -19.96
N ALA A 300 22.00 -6.85 -20.00
CA ALA A 300 22.15 -8.27 -20.21
C ALA A 300 22.79 -8.55 -21.58
N PRO A 301 23.87 -9.34 -21.66
CA PRO A 301 24.58 -9.60 -22.92
C PRO A 301 23.66 -10.04 -24.05
N GLU A 302 22.72 -10.94 -23.76
CA GLU A 302 21.76 -11.49 -24.72
C GLU A 302 20.72 -10.48 -25.24
N THR A 303 20.65 -9.28 -24.66
CA THR A 303 19.76 -8.19 -25.11
C THR A 303 20.49 -7.14 -25.93
N LEU A 304 21.80 -7.32 -26.15
CA LEU A 304 22.60 -6.38 -26.94
C LEU A 304 22.44 -6.71 -28.42
N SER A 305 22.14 -5.67 -29.22
CA SER A 305 22.23 -5.78 -30.68
C SER A 305 23.71 -5.85 -31.12
N GLU A 306 23.97 -6.32 -32.32
CA GLU A 306 25.32 -6.38 -32.90
C GLU A 306 26.05 -5.02 -32.81
N ARG A 307 25.36 -3.93 -33.13
CA ARG A 307 25.90 -2.57 -33.01
C ARG A 307 26.24 -2.20 -31.56
N ALA A 308 25.43 -2.65 -30.59
CA ALA A 308 25.70 -2.42 -29.17
C ALA A 308 26.88 -3.25 -28.68
N TRP A 309 27.01 -4.47 -29.17
CA TRP A 309 28.18 -5.34 -28.93
C TRP A 309 29.46 -4.74 -29.46
N ALA A 310 29.51 -4.34 -30.73
CA ALA A 310 30.66 -3.69 -31.32
C ALA A 310 31.09 -2.42 -30.57
N ARG A 311 30.11 -1.65 -30.08
CA ARG A 311 30.40 -0.45 -29.24
C ARG A 311 30.95 -0.82 -27.86
N LEU A 312 30.42 -1.89 -27.24
CA LEU A 312 30.90 -2.40 -25.95
C LEU A 312 32.36 -2.83 -26.08
N GLU A 313 32.64 -3.68 -27.06
CA GLU A 313 33.98 -4.22 -27.36
C GLU A 313 34.99 -3.10 -27.65
N ALA A 314 34.66 -2.19 -28.57
CA ALA A 314 35.53 -1.05 -28.89
C ALA A 314 35.81 -0.17 -27.64
N GLY A 315 34.80 0.04 -26.78
CA GLY A 315 34.95 0.83 -25.55
C GLY A 315 35.84 0.15 -24.51
N LEU A 316 35.76 -1.19 -24.40
CA LEU A 316 36.66 -2.00 -23.54
C LEU A 316 38.09 -2.03 -24.08
N VAL A 317 38.29 -2.31 -25.37
CA VAL A 317 39.62 -2.32 -25.99
C VAL A 317 40.36 -0.97 -25.80
N LEU A 318 39.65 0.14 -25.95
CA LEU A 318 40.26 1.47 -25.86
C LEU A 318 40.42 1.99 -24.41
N GLY A 319 39.56 1.55 -23.49
CA GLY A 319 39.49 2.17 -22.16
C GLY A 319 39.89 1.26 -21.00
N ASP A 320 40.09 -0.05 -21.24
CA ASP A 320 40.42 -1.06 -20.22
C ASP A 320 41.75 -1.77 -20.51
N PRO A 321 42.88 -1.03 -20.37
CA PRO A 321 44.20 -1.53 -20.81
C PRO A 321 44.67 -2.79 -20.07
N HIS A 322 44.19 -3.02 -18.85
CA HIS A 322 44.54 -4.18 -18.03
C HIS A 322 43.42 -5.24 -17.97
N GLY A 323 42.29 -5.01 -18.64
CA GLY A 323 41.18 -5.94 -18.67
C GLY A 323 40.40 -6.06 -17.38
N GLU A 324 40.55 -5.13 -16.43
CA GLU A 324 39.93 -5.19 -15.13
C GLU A 324 38.39 -4.98 -15.19
N VAL A 325 37.95 -4.03 -16.02
CA VAL A 325 36.52 -3.80 -16.26
C VAL A 325 35.89 -4.99 -16.97
N THR A 326 36.62 -5.60 -17.90
CA THR A 326 36.21 -6.81 -18.60
C THR A 326 36.04 -7.98 -17.65
N GLN A 327 36.98 -8.20 -16.72
CA GLN A 327 36.87 -9.24 -15.69
C GLN A 327 35.67 -9.00 -14.78
N ALA A 328 35.46 -7.77 -14.34
CA ALA A 328 34.32 -7.42 -13.50
C ALA A 328 33.00 -7.64 -14.24
N TRP A 329 32.91 -7.25 -15.50
CA TRP A 329 31.74 -7.48 -16.34
C TRP A 329 31.42 -8.96 -16.52
N MET A 330 32.43 -9.79 -16.77
CA MET A 330 32.25 -11.24 -16.86
C MET A 330 31.75 -11.83 -15.55
N ALA A 331 32.37 -11.50 -14.41
CA ALA A 331 31.96 -11.97 -13.10
C ALA A 331 30.50 -11.58 -12.76
N ALA A 332 30.11 -10.34 -13.07
CA ALA A 332 28.73 -9.87 -12.81
C ALA A 332 27.70 -10.63 -13.66
N HIS A 333 28.01 -10.95 -14.91
CA HIS A 333 27.09 -11.69 -15.78
C HIS A 333 27.07 -13.20 -15.50
N GLU A 334 28.17 -13.79 -15.06
CA GLU A 334 28.19 -15.16 -14.55
C GLU A 334 27.33 -15.27 -13.28
N LEU A 335 27.43 -14.29 -12.36
CA LEU A 335 26.57 -14.22 -11.18
C LEU A 335 25.08 -14.09 -11.57
N ARG A 336 24.75 -13.33 -12.60
CA ARG A 336 23.39 -13.26 -13.15
C ARG A 336 22.95 -14.59 -13.77
N TYR A 337 23.84 -15.29 -14.48
CA TYR A 337 23.55 -16.61 -15.06
C TYR A 337 23.39 -17.71 -14.02
N LEU A 338 23.92 -17.53 -12.81
CA LEU A 338 23.64 -18.42 -11.68
C LEU A 338 22.12 -18.60 -11.51
N TYR A 339 21.36 -17.50 -11.43
CA TYR A 339 19.90 -17.55 -11.26
C TYR A 339 19.12 -17.89 -12.54
N ARG A 340 19.61 -17.47 -13.71
CA ARG A 340 18.90 -17.72 -14.98
C ARG A 340 19.07 -19.10 -15.56
N ARG A 341 20.20 -19.73 -15.29
CA ARG A 341 20.62 -21.03 -15.90
C ARG A 341 20.85 -22.09 -14.85
N GLY A 342 20.87 -21.77 -13.58
CA GLY A 342 20.98 -22.77 -12.51
C GLY A 342 19.76 -23.67 -12.51
N ARG A 343 19.96 -24.96 -12.63
CA ARG A 343 18.92 -25.99 -12.75
C ARG A 343 18.50 -26.55 -11.41
N ASP A 344 19.46 -26.73 -10.53
CA ASP A 344 19.32 -27.32 -9.21
C ASP A 344 20.42 -26.81 -8.26
N LEU A 345 20.37 -27.21 -7.01
CA LEU A 345 21.36 -26.83 -6.01
C LEU A 345 22.79 -27.24 -6.33
N PRO A 346 23.07 -28.47 -6.81
CA PRO A 346 24.41 -28.87 -7.24
C PRO A 346 24.97 -28.01 -8.38
N ASP A 347 24.17 -27.71 -9.39
CA ASP A 347 24.56 -26.82 -10.49
C ASP A 347 24.80 -25.38 -10.01
N ALA A 348 23.94 -24.88 -9.15
CA ALA A 348 24.10 -23.57 -8.55
C ALA A 348 25.37 -23.46 -7.69
N ARG A 349 25.70 -24.49 -6.91
CA ARG A 349 26.95 -24.53 -6.12
C ARG A 349 28.18 -24.46 -7.01
N ARG A 350 28.22 -25.22 -8.12
CA ARG A 350 29.32 -25.16 -9.08
C ARG A 350 29.47 -23.76 -9.68
N ARG A 351 28.36 -23.19 -10.20
CA ARG A 351 28.36 -21.84 -10.79
C ARG A 351 28.82 -20.76 -9.80
N LEU A 352 28.35 -20.84 -8.54
CA LEU A 352 28.80 -19.94 -7.51
C LEU A 352 30.30 -20.11 -7.23
N HIS A 353 30.78 -21.35 -7.17
CA HIS A 353 32.23 -21.64 -7.03
C HIS A 353 33.03 -21.00 -8.17
N ASP A 354 32.60 -21.15 -9.42
CA ASP A 354 33.28 -20.58 -10.58
C ASP A 354 33.33 -19.03 -10.51
N VAL A 355 32.21 -18.39 -10.11
CA VAL A 355 32.19 -16.94 -9.89
C VAL A 355 33.16 -16.53 -8.79
N LEU A 356 33.14 -17.22 -7.64
CA LEU A 356 34.04 -16.93 -6.53
C LEU A 356 35.52 -17.13 -6.93
N ALA A 357 35.85 -18.23 -7.62
CA ALA A 357 37.19 -18.49 -8.11
C ALA A 357 37.66 -17.35 -9.04
N ARG A 358 36.85 -16.99 -10.02
CA ARG A 358 37.16 -15.88 -10.95
C ARG A 358 37.43 -14.57 -10.17
N CYS A 359 36.62 -14.25 -9.21
CA CYS A 359 36.79 -13.04 -8.40
C CYS A 359 38.05 -13.08 -7.54
N LEU A 360 38.40 -14.25 -6.97
CA LEU A 360 39.56 -14.42 -6.09
C LEU A 360 40.89 -14.41 -6.85
N PHE A 361 40.91 -14.89 -8.12
CA PHE A 361 42.09 -14.93 -8.96
C PHE A 361 42.26 -13.73 -9.91
N SER A 362 41.41 -12.70 -9.74
CA SER A 362 41.37 -11.54 -10.65
C SER A 362 42.36 -10.41 -10.33
N ASP A 363 43.02 -10.41 -9.20
CA ASP A 363 43.82 -9.30 -8.68
C ASP A 363 43.08 -7.92 -8.60
N VAL A 364 41.74 -7.91 -8.85
CA VAL A 364 40.89 -6.72 -8.83
C VAL A 364 40.29 -6.52 -7.44
N PRO A 365 40.63 -5.44 -6.71
CA PRO A 365 40.21 -5.30 -5.30
C PRO A 365 38.70 -5.31 -5.09
N GLU A 366 37.93 -4.77 -6.03
CA GLU A 366 36.47 -4.73 -5.99
C GLU A 366 35.87 -6.14 -6.14
N LEU A 367 36.46 -6.99 -6.97
CA LEU A 367 36.06 -8.38 -7.15
C LEU A 367 36.41 -9.24 -5.92
N LEU A 368 37.53 -9.00 -5.27
CA LEU A 368 37.87 -9.62 -3.98
C LEU A 368 36.86 -9.28 -2.90
N ARG A 369 36.39 -8.01 -2.84
CA ARG A 369 35.32 -7.62 -1.92
C ARG A 369 33.98 -8.28 -2.29
N LEU A 370 33.65 -8.35 -3.59
CA LEU A 370 32.45 -9.03 -4.06
C LEU A 370 32.48 -10.51 -3.66
N ALA A 371 33.59 -11.22 -3.89
CA ALA A 371 33.74 -12.62 -3.50
C ALA A 371 33.50 -12.84 -1.98
N ARG A 372 34.12 -12.02 -1.13
CA ARG A 372 33.92 -12.10 0.32
C ARG A 372 32.44 -11.85 0.69
N THR A 373 31.78 -10.94 0.02
CA THR A 373 30.36 -10.66 0.26
C THR A 373 29.49 -11.84 -0.16
N LEU A 374 29.68 -12.39 -1.37
CA LEU A 374 28.94 -13.55 -1.86
C LEU A 374 29.16 -14.78 -1.00
N ASP A 375 30.41 -15.03 -0.59
CA ASP A 375 30.75 -16.15 0.29
C ASP A 375 30.09 -16.05 1.66
N ALA A 376 30.09 -14.84 2.23
CA ALA A 376 29.44 -14.57 3.51
C ALA A 376 27.90 -14.69 3.49
N TRP A 377 27.28 -14.70 2.30
CA TRP A 377 25.86 -14.91 2.07
C TRP A 377 25.55 -16.20 1.31
N ARG A 378 26.52 -17.12 1.26
CA ARG A 378 26.46 -18.34 0.45
C ARG A 378 25.21 -19.18 0.71
N GLU A 379 24.85 -19.37 1.96
CA GLU A 379 23.71 -20.18 2.36
C GLU A 379 22.40 -19.56 1.91
N GLU A 380 22.19 -18.28 2.21
CA GLU A 380 20.99 -17.54 1.85
C GLU A 380 20.85 -17.35 0.33
N LEU A 381 21.97 -17.23 -0.38
CA LEU A 381 22.00 -17.14 -1.84
C LEU A 381 21.59 -18.47 -2.48
N LEU A 382 22.13 -19.59 -2.00
CA LEU A 382 21.82 -20.93 -2.52
C LEU A 382 20.44 -21.42 -2.10
N ALA A 383 19.87 -20.87 -1.04
CA ALA A 383 18.51 -21.19 -0.56
C ALA A 383 17.42 -20.88 -1.62
N TYR A 384 17.66 -19.97 -2.56
CA TYR A 384 16.79 -19.75 -3.71
C TYR A 384 16.46 -21.06 -4.45
N PHE A 385 17.46 -21.95 -4.62
CA PHE A 385 17.32 -23.21 -5.35
C PHE A 385 16.68 -24.34 -4.53
N THR A 386 16.54 -24.18 -3.23
CA THR A 386 15.88 -25.16 -2.34
C THR A 386 14.47 -24.76 -1.94
N THR A 387 14.10 -23.51 -2.17
CA THR A 387 12.78 -22.94 -1.82
C THR A 387 11.86 -22.77 -3.03
N GLY A 388 12.20 -23.36 -4.17
CA GLY A 388 11.38 -23.24 -5.39
C GLY A 388 11.46 -21.85 -6.04
N GLY A 389 12.53 -21.11 -5.80
CA GLY A 389 12.72 -19.79 -6.43
C GLY A 389 12.08 -18.63 -5.67
N VAL A 390 11.82 -18.77 -4.38
CA VAL A 390 11.33 -17.66 -3.56
C VAL A 390 12.30 -16.47 -3.65
N SER A 391 11.75 -15.29 -3.87
CA SER A 391 12.52 -14.05 -3.99
C SER A 391 11.79 -12.90 -3.33
N ASN A 392 12.47 -11.77 -3.18
CA ASN A 392 11.89 -10.53 -2.64
C ASN A 392 11.14 -9.69 -3.72
N GLY A 393 11.01 -10.20 -4.95
CA GLY A 393 10.31 -9.52 -6.04
C GLY A 393 8.89 -9.10 -5.72
N PRO A 394 8.05 -9.94 -5.06
CA PRO A 394 6.73 -9.51 -4.60
C PRO A 394 6.77 -8.37 -3.59
N THR A 395 7.79 -8.32 -2.72
CA THR A 395 8.01 -7.19 -1.79
C THR A 395 8.33 -5.90 -2.56
N GLU A 396 9.10 -5.97 -3.64
CA GLU A 396 9.35 -4.83 -4.52
C GLU A 396 8.04 -4.32 -5.17
N ALA A 397 7.13 -5.21 -5.56
CA ALA A 397 5.81 -4.83 -6.08
C ALA A 397 4.99 -4.07 -5.03
N ILE A 398 4.97 -4.53 -3.78
CA ILE A 398 4.35 -3.81 -2.66
C ILE A 398 5.03 -2.45 -2.44
N ASN A 399 6.35 -2.37 -2.53
CA ASN A 399 7.09 -1.10 -2.41
C ASN A 399 6.71 -0.08 -3.50
N LEU A 400 6.34 -0.51 -4.70
CA LEU A 400 5.80 0.38 -5.73
C LEU A 400 4.45 0.97 -5.31
N LEU A 401 3.56 0.17 -4.71
CA LEU A 401 2.28 0.64 -4.17
C LEU A 401 2.50 1.60 -2.99
N ILE A 402 3.42 1.28 -2.08
CA ILE A 402 3.82 2.17 -0.97
C ILE A 402 4.26 3.54 -1.50
N LYS A 403 5.14 3.55 -2.52
CA LYS A 403 5.62 4.79 -3.16
C LYS A 403 4.49 5.54 -3.86
N ARG A 404 3.51 4.83 -4.45
CA ARG A 404 2.31 5.42 -5.05
C ARG A 404 1.46 6.14 -3.99
N ILE A 405 1.11 5.47 -2.90
CA ILE A 405 0.32 6.07 -1.81
C ILE A 405 1.03 7.28 -1.21
N LYS A 406 2.36 7.20 -1.01
CA LYS A 406 3.15 8.33 -0.53
C LYS A 406 3.07 9.53 -1.49
N ARG A 407 3.10 9.30 -2.79
CA ARG A 407 3.01 10.35 -3.82
C ARG A 407 1.61 10.96 -3.88
N VAL A 408 0.55 10.14 -3.89
CA VAL A 408 -0.85 10.60 -3.91
C VAL A 408 -1.18 11.41 -2.66
N GLY A 409 -0.64 11.04 -1.49
CA GLY A 409 -0.82 11.79 -0.26
C GLY A 409 0.08 13.02 -0.12
N PHE A 410 0.81 13.41 -1.17
CA PHE A 410 1.78 14.53 -1.16
C PHE A 410 2.81 14.46 -0.04
N GLY A 411 3.14 13.24 0.40
CA GLY A 411 3.97 12.94 1.57
C GLY A 411 3.16 12.80 2.86
N PHE A 412 3.81 12.28 3.87
CA PHE A 412 3.23 12.07 5.20
C PHE A 412 4.18 12.61 6.24
N ARG A 413 3.61 13.23 7.31
CA ARG A 413 4.37 13.68 8.47
C ARG A 413 4.09 12.84 9.71
N ASN A 414 2.93 12.18 9.75
CA ASN A 414 2.48 11.35 10.86
C ASN A 414 2.57 9.88 10.44
N PHE A 415 3.37 9.12 11.18
CA PHE A 415 3.63 7.70 10.88
C PHE A 415 2.37 6.85 11.01
N ASP A 416 1.52 7.06 12.03
CA ASP A 416 0.29 6.27 12.22
C ASP A 416 -0.66 6.41 11.03
N ASN A 417 -0.81 7.64 10.49
CA ASN A 417 -1.64 7.86 9.30
C ASN A 417 -1.01 7.19 8.06
N TYR A 418 0.30 7.27 7.94
CA TYR A 418 1.04 6.60 6.86
C TYR A 418 0.84 5.09 6.93
N ARG A 419 1.15 4.48 8.07
CA ARG A 419 0.99 3.05 8.30
C ARG A 419 -0.45 2.60 8.04
N LEU A 420 -1.46 3.29 8.61
CA LEU A 420 -2.86 2.98 8.39
C LEU A 420 -3.23 2.97 6.90
N ARG A 421 -2.85 3.99 6.16
CA ARG A 421 -3.17 4.09 4.72
C ARG A 421 -2.48 3.03 3.89
N LEU A 422 -1.23 2.69 4.22
CA LEU A 422 -0.50 1.60 3.55
C LEU A 422 -1.16 0.26 3.80
N LEU A 423 -1.50 -0.04 5.06
CA LEU A 423 -2.14 -1.30 5.42
C LEU A 423 -3.52 -1.45 4.80
N LEU A 424 -4.31 -0.37 4.75
CA LEU A 424 -5.60 -0.37 4.05
C LEU A 424 -5.44 -0.62 2.56
N HIS A 425 -4.42 -0.06 1.90
CA HIS A 425 -4.24 -0.19 0.45
C HIS A 425 -3.59 -1.51 0.02
N CYS A 426 -2.61 -1.99 0.78
CA CYS A 426 -1.75 -3.10 0.40
C CYS A 426 -1.91 -4.35 1.29
N GLY A 427 -2.63 -4.25 2.41
CA GLY A 427 -2.65 -5.31 3.43
C GLY A 427 -4.03 -5.81 3.83
N VAL A 428 -5.10 -5.11 3.47
CA VAL A 428 -6.50 -5.51 3.72
C VAL A 428 -7.07 -6.16 2.48
N ASP A 429 -7.72 -7.28 2.66
CA ASP A 429 -8.55 -7.90 1.62
C ASP A 429 -9.94 -7.26 1.64
N TRP A 430 -10.22 -6.44 0.65
CA TRP A 430 -11.49 -5.75 0.51
C TRP A 430 -12.48 -6.64 -0.23
N HIS A 431 -13.51 -7.12 0.47
CA HIS A 431 -14.60 -7.83 -0.16
C HIS A 431 -15.41 -6.86 -1.03
N THR A 432 -15.05 -6.77 -2.30
CA THR A 432 -15.81 -5.97 -3.27
C THR A 432 -16.81 -6.89 -3.97
N PRO A 433 -18.13 -6.59 -3.91
CA PRO A 433 -19.11 -7.33 -4.67
C PRO A 433 -18.77 -7.25 -6.16
N THR A 434 -18.58 -8.40 -6.80
CA THR A 434 -18.33 -8.45 -8.25
C THR A 434 -19.63 -8.07 -8.97
N ALA A 435 -19.61 -6.94 -9.68
CA ALA A 435 -20.74 -6.56 -10.52
C ALA A 435 -20.98 -7.63 -11.58
N THR A 436 -22.22 -8.09 -11.69
CA THR A 436 -22.60 -8.99 -12.79
C THR A 436 -22.49 -8.23 -14.10
N PRO A 437 -21.75 -8.73 -15.11
CA PRO A 437 -21.67 -8.07 -16.40
C PRO A 437 -23.07 -7.86 -16.99
N ILE A 438 -23.33 -6.68 -17.55
CA ILE A 438 -24.58 -6.40 -18.27
C ILE A 438 -24.62 -7.37 -19.45
N ARG A 439 -25.40 -8.42 -19.31
CA ARG A 439 -25.74 -9.32 -20.41
C ARG A 439 -27.04 -8.74 -20.98
N GLY A 440 -27.07 -8.39 -22.27
CA GLY A 440 -28.14 -7.78 -23.05
C GLY A 440 -29.60 -8.23 -22.78
N ARG A 441 -30.03 -8.21 -21.53
CA ARG A 441 -31.42 -8.42 -21.12
C ARG A 441 -32.09 -7.07 -21.08
N ALA A 442 -33.19 -6.94 -21.84
CA ALA A 442 -34.12 -5.83 -21.71
C ALA A 442 -34.51 -5.68 -20.20
N PRO A 443 -34.56 -4.45 -19.67
CA PRO A 443 -35.09 -4.23 -18.33
C PRO A 443 -36.51 -4.79 -18.24
N ARG A 444 -36.79 -5.58 -17.23
CA ARG A 444 -38.19 -5.91 -16.89
C ARG A 444 -38.81 -4.65 -16.33
N LEU A 445 -39.57 -3.94 -17.14
CA LEU A 445 -40.46 -2.90 -16.64
C LEU A 445 -41.51 -3.62 -15.79
N ALA A 446 -41.60 -3.31 -14.51
CA ALA A 446 -42.69 -3.76 -13.67
C ALA A 446 -43.99 -3.15 -14.26
N SER A 447 -44.91 -4.02 -14.66
CA SER A 447 -46.26 -3.66 -15.09
C SER A 447 -47.10 -3.23 -13.89
#